data_045d3004c0dc78221304bd4b0a0a80dd
#
_entry.id   045d3004c0dc78221304bd4b0a0a80dd
#
_cell.length_a   1.000
_cell.length_b   1.000
_cell.length_c   1.000
_cell.angle_alpha   90.00
_cell.angle_beta   90.00
_cell.angle_gamma   90.00
#
_symmetry.space_group_name_H-M   'P 1'
#
loop_
_entity.id
_entity.type
_entity.pdbx_description
1 polymer ?
#
loop_
_entity_poly.entity_id
_entity_poly.type
_entity_poly.pdbx_seq_one_letter_code
_entity_poly.pdbx_strand_id
1 'polypeptide(L)'
;MAHSLYITGTEGSSGKTVVTLGLMHFLQSQVRKVAFFRPIIDSEDEARRDSSINLILKHFELDMLYRDTYACTYKEALELVTSGNMSLLIEKIFQKYKALENEYDFVLCQGTDFRDKDTA
;
A
#
# COMPACT_ATOMS: atom_id res chain seq x y z
N MET A 1 -14.31 10.22 -10.46
CA MET A 1 -13.04 9.50 -10.66
C MET A 1 -12.05 9.88 -9.56
N ALA A 2 -11.46 8.90 -8.91
CA ALA A 2 -10.52 9.16 -7.83
C ALA A 2 -9.17 9.60 -8.37
N HIS A 3 -8.50 10.43 -7.60
CA HIS A 3 -7.11 10.79 -7.87
C HIS A 3 -6.21 9.92 -7.02
N SER A 4 -4.96 9.79 -7.44
CA SER A 4 -4.01 9.00 -6.68
C SER A 4 -2.63 9.64 -6.69
N LEU A 5 -1.83 9.29 -5.68
CA LEU A 5 -0.46 9.70 -5.56
C LEU A 5 0.35 8.52 -5.06
N TYR A 6 1.52 8.29 -5.64
CA TYR A 6 2.37 7.17 -5.28
C TYR A 6 3.64 7.68 -4.61
N ILE A 7 3.88 7.24 -3.39
CA ILE A 7 5.07 7.61 -2.63
C ILE A 7 6.09 6.48 -2.74
N THR A 8 7.26 6.80 -3.26
CA THR A 8 8.35 5.84 -3.39
C THR A 8 9.66 6.52 -3.03
N GLY A 9 10.69 5.73 -2.81
CA GLY A 9 12.00 6.26 -2.49
C GLY A 9 13.04 5.17 -2.45
N THR A 10 14.29 5.56 -2.50
CA THR A 10 15.42 4.64 -2.45
C THR A 10 15.97 4.44 -1.05
N GLU A 11 15.49 5.23 -0.09
CA GLU A 11 15.94 5.14 1.28
C GLU A 11 14.99 4.29 2.11
N GLY A 12 15.36 4.02 3.35
CA GLY A 12 14.58 3.18 4.23
C GLY A 12 13.16 3.68 4.46
N SER A 13 12.32 2.82 5.00
CA SER A 13 10.89 3.04 5.10
C SER A 13 10.49 4.23 6.01
N SER A 14 11.35 4.63 6.94
CA SER A 14 11.00 5.69 7.89
C SER A 14 10.72 7.03 7.21
N GLY A 15 11.51 7.39 6.19
CA GLY A 15 11.28 8.62 5.44
C GLY A 15 9.95 8.61 4.71
N LYS A 16 9.63 7.50 4.07
CA LYS A 16 8.35 7.35 3.39
C LYS A 16 7.18 7.46 4.37
N THR A 17 7.33 6.88 5.54
CA THR A 17 6.27 6.91 6.54
C THR A 17 5.97 8.34 7.00
N VAL A 18 7.01 9.12 7.24
CA VAL A 18 6.81 10.53 7.64
C VAL A 18 6.10 11.31 6.56
N VAL A 19 6.51 11.15 5.31
CA VAL A 19 5.87 11.83 4.18
C VAL A 19 4.41 11.38 4.06
N THR A 20 4.16 10.08 4.21
CA THR A 20 2.81 9.52 4.13
C THR A 20 1.90 10.12 5.20
N LEU A 21 2.40 10.23 6.44
CA LEU A 21 1.62 10.81 7.54
C LEU A 21 1.25 12.25 7.22
N GLY A 22 2.21 13.04 6.74
CA GLY A 22 1.94 14.43 6.40
C GLY A 22 0.93 14.58 5.27
N LEU A 23 1.09 13.79 4.22
CA LEU A 23 0.17 13.83 3.09
C LEU A 23 -1.22 13.35 3.46
N MET A 24 -1.32 12.29 4.26
CA MET A 24 -2.62 11.80 4.70
C MET A 24 -3.36 12.86 5.52
N HIS A 25 -2.63 13.53 6.42
CA HIS A 25 -3.20 14.61 7.22
C HIS A 25 -3.74 15.72 6.31
N PHE A 26 -2.94 16.13 5.32
CA PHE A 26 -3.37 17.15 4.38
C PHE A 26 -4.58 16.69 3.56
N LEU A 27 -4.54 15.47 3.06
CA LEU A 27 -5.62 14.95 2.21
C LEU A 27 -6.95 14.85 2.96
N GLN A 28 -6.91 14.46 4.23
CA GLN A 28 -8.13 14.37 5.01
C GLN A 28 -8.81 15.73 5.21
N SER A 29 -8.04 16.82 5.10
CA SER A 29 -8.63 18.15 5.18
C SER A 29 -9.18 18.64 3.84
N GLN A 30 -8.81 17.99 2.74
CA GLN A 30 -9.18 18.43 1.40
C GLN A 30 -10.23 17.56 0.73
N VAL A 31 -10.22 16.27 0.99
CA VAL A 31 -11.14 15.34 0.35
C VAL A 31 -11.89 14.53 1.40
N ARG A 32 -13.03 14.00 0.99
CA ARG A 32 -13.97 13.37 1.90
C ARG A 32 -13.56 11.94 2.28
N LYS A 33 -13.16 11.15 1.29
CA LYS A 33 -12.81 9.75 1.52
C LYS A 33 -11.43 9.47 0.92
N VAL A 34 -10.48 9.14 1.78
CA VAL A 34 -9.11 8.82 1.37
C VAL A 34 -8.84 7.35 1.69
N ALA A 35 -8.28 6.63 0.73
CA ALA A 35 -7.83 5.26 0.93
C ALA A 35 -6.31 5.22 0.99
N PHE A 36 -5.78 4.25 1.70
CA PHE A 36 -4.35 3.98 1.75
C PHE A 36 -4.09 2.63 1.09
N PHE A 37 -3.11 2.56 0.21
CA PHE A 37 -2.83 1.34 -0.55
C PHE A 37 -1.33 1.07 -0.61
N ARG A 38 -0.95 -0.11 -0.17
CA ARG A 38 0.42 -0.62 -0.30
C ARG A 38 0.34 -1.90 -1.12
N PRO A 39 0.64 -1.85 -2.43
CA PRO A 39 0.41 -3.00 -3.31
C PRO A 39 1.01 -4.31 -2.82
N ILE A 40 2.23 -4.26 -2.30
CA ILE A 40 2.94 -5.47 -1.85
C ILE A 40 3.42 -5.25 -0.43
N ILE A 41 3.08 -6.17 0.46
CA ILE A 41 3.51 -6.13 1.87
C ILE A 41 4.38 -7.34 2.17
N ASP A 42 5.03 -7.32 3.34
CA ASP A 42 5.93 -8.41 3.72
C ASP A 42 5.20 -9.71 4.02
N SER A 43 4.16 -9.64 4.82
CA SER A 43 3.48 -10.84 5.30
C SER A 43 2.04 -10.56 5.69
N GLU A 44 1.17 -11.57 5.53
CA GLU A 44 -0.22 -11.51 6.00
C GLU A 44 -0.36 -11.97 7.44
N ASP A 45 0.72 -12.46 8.04
CA ASP A 45 0.72 -12.93 9.42
C ASP A 45 0.28 -11.80 10.36
N GLU A 46 -0.77 -12.05 11.13
CA GLU A 46 -1.28 -11.04 12.07
C GLU A 46 -0.23 -10.58 13.07
N ALA A 47 0.68 -11.46 13.47
CA ALA A 47 1.76 -11.12 14.38
C ALA A 47 2.79 -10.20 13.73
N ARG A 48 2.77 -10.12 12.40
CA ARG A 48 3.73 -9.33 11.62
C ARG A 48 3.05 -8.39 10.65
N ARG A 49 1.92 -7.82 11.06
CA ARG A 49 1.22 -6.87 10.22
C ARG A 49 2.12 -5.72 9.84
N ASP A 50 1.92 -5.23 8.63
CA ASP A 50 2.67 -4.10 8.12
C ASP A 50 2.49 -2.89 9.05
N SER A 51 3.59 -2.40 9.60
CA SER A 51 3.53 -1.33 10.59
C SER A 51 3.02 -0.02 10.00
N SER A 52 3.36 0.25 8.74
CA SER A 52 2.88 1.46 8.07
C SER A 52 1.37 1.43 7.90
N ILE A 53 0.82 0.29 7.48
CA ILE A 53 -0.63 0.15 7.32
C ILE A 53 -1.32 0.32 8.66
N ASN A 54 -0.84 -0.39 9.70
CA ASN A 54 -1.45 -0.29 11.02
C ASN A 54 -1.43 1.14 11.54
N LEU A 55 -0.30 1.81 11.38
CA LEU A 55 -0.16 3.19 11.84
C LEU A 55 -1.16 4.11 11.14
N ILE A 56 -1.25 4.00 9.82
CA ILE A 56 -2.14 4.86 9.04
C ILE A 56 -3.61 4.60 9.38
N LEU A 57 -4.01 3.34 9.44
CA LEU A 57 -5.39 3.00 9.74
C LEU A 57 -5.81 3.50 11.13
N LYS A 58 -4.95 3.32 12.12
CA LYS A 58 -5.27 3.72 13.49
C LYS A 58 -5.18 5.23 13.69
N HIS A 59 -4.10 5.84 13.23
CA HIS A 59 -3.85 7.25 13.46
C HIS A 59 -4.92 8.13 12.82
N PHE A 60 -5.34 7.79 11.61
CA PHE A 60 -6.32 8.57 10.86
C PHE A 60 -7.73 8.00 10.94
N GLU A 61 -7.91 6.91 11.70
CA GLU A 61 -9.21 6.27 11.88
C GLU A 61 -9.90 5.99 10.56
N LEU A 62 -9.15 5.46 9.59
CA LEU A 62 -9.69 5.15 8.28
C LEU A 62 -10.71 4.03 8.36
N ASP A 63 -11.81 4.20 7.66
CA ASP A 63 -12.88 3.20 7.57
C ASP A 63 -12.51 2.18 6.47
N MET A 64 -11.41 1.48 6.68
CA MET A 64 -10.90 0.46 5.77
C MET A 64 -10.48 -0.76 6.56
N LEU A 65 -10.69 -1.92 5.97
CA LEU A 65 -10.16 -3.16 6.53
C LEU A 65 -8.70 -3.30 6.14
N TYR A 66 -7.91 -3.89 7.02
CA TYR A 66 -6.50 -4.12 6.74
C TYR A 66 -6.30 -4.84 5.40
N ARG A 67 -7.09 -5.87 5.13
CA ARG A 67 -6.97 -6.66 3.91
C ARG A 67 -7.25 -5.88 2.62
N ASP A 68 -7.91 -4.74 2.73
CA ASP A 68 -8.22 -3.91 1.56
C ASP A 68 -7.10 -2.92 1.24
N THR A 69 -6.07 -2.84 2.09
CA THR A 69 -4.97 -1.90 1.92
C THR A 69 -3.81 -2.46 1.10
N TYR A 70 -3.85 -3.73 0.73
CA TYR A 70 -2.77 -4.33 -0.04
C TYR A 70 -3.31 -5.34 -1.05
N ALA A 71 -2.49 -5.71 -2.04
CA ALA A 71 -2.89 -6.67 -3.05
C ALA A 71 -2.31 -8.06 -2.78
N CYS A 72 -1.05 -8.13 -2.40
CA CYS A 72 -0.41 -9.42 -2.14
C CYS A 72 0.82 -9.26 -1.25
N THR A 73 1.36 -10.40 -0.80
CA THR A 73 2.60 -10.41 -0.04
C THR A 73 3.79 -10.48 -1.00
N TYR A 74 4.98 -10.15 -0.48
CA TYR A 74 6.21 -10.26 -1.24
C TYR A 74 6.43 -11.69 -1.74
N LYS A 75 6.14 -12.67 -0.89
CA LYS A 75 6.29 -14.08 -1.26
C LYS A 75 5.42 -14.45 -2.45
N GLU A 76 4.15 -14.04 -2.41
CA GLU A 76 3.23 -14.31 -3.52
C GLU A 76 3.70 -13.61 -4.80
N ALA A 77 4.13 -12.35 -4.67
CA ALA A 77 4.61 -11.59 -5.82
C ALA A 77 5.83 -12.27 -6.45
N LEU A 78 6.77 -12.68 -5.62
CA LEU A 78 7.98 -13.35 -6.09
C LEU A 78 7.66 -14.66 -6.79
N GLU A 79 6.75 -15.45 -6.24
CA GLU A 79 6.33 -16.70 -6.85
C GLU A 79 5.71 -16.48 -8.23
N LEU A 80 4.88 -15.46 -8.36
CA LEU A 80 4.26 -15.15 -9.65
C LEU A 80 5.29 -14.70 -10.67
N VAL A 81 6.25 -13.86 -10.26
CA VAL A 81 7.29 -13.39 -11.18
C VAL A 81 8.20 -14.53 -11.61
N THR A 82 8.64 -15.35 -10.67
CA THR A 82 9.59 -16.43 -10.98
C THR A 82 8.95 -17.56 -11.75
N SER A 83 7.65 -17.75 -11.67
CA SER A 83 6.94 -18.77 -12.43
C SER A 83 6.47 -18.28 -13.80
N GLY A 84 6.82 -17.04 -14.18
CA GLY A 84 6.45 -16.50 -15.48
C GLY A 84 5.05 -15.94 -15.54
N ASN A 85 4.44 -15.63 -14.38
CA ASN A 85 3.07 -15.15 -14.31
C ASN A 85 3.00 -13.67 -13.91
N MET A 86 3.90 -12.86 -14.44
CA MET A 86 3.93 -11.43 -14.15
C MET A 86 2.59 -10.76 -14.46
N SER A 87 1.92 -11.20 -15.53
CA SER A 87 0.63 -10.62 -15.91
C SER A 87 -0.42 -10.80 -14.81
N LEU A 88 -0.40 -11.96 -14.14
CA LEU A 88 -1.33 -12.21 -13.04
C LEU A 88 -1.06 -11.30 -11.85
N LEU A 89 0.22 -11.05 -11.58
CA LEU A 89 0.60 -10.13 -10.50
C LEU A 89 0.08 -8.72 -10.77
N ILE A 90 0.34 -8.22 -11.98
CA ILE A 90 -0.09 -6.88 -12.37
C ILE A 90 -1.61 -6.79 -12.31
N GLU A 91 -2.30 -7.81 -12.81
CA GLU A 91 -3.76 -7.83 -12.78
C GLU A 91 -4.30 -7.79 -11.35
N LYS A 92 -3.69 -8.56 -10.45
CA LYS A 92 -4.11 -8.62 -9.05
C LYS A 92 -3.97 -7.25 -8.37
N ILE A 93 -2.83 -6.59 -8.59
CA ILE A 93 -2.59 -5.25 -8.04
C ILE A 93 -3.60 -4.25 -8.63
N PHE A 94 -3.78 -4.29 -9.94
CA PHE A 94 -4.65 -3.36 -10.62
C PHE A 94 -6.10 -3.49 -10.19
N GLN A 95 -6.60 -4.72 -10.06
CA GLN A 95 -7.98 -4.96 -9.63
C GLN A 95 -8.22 -4.41 -8.22
N LYS A 96 -7.25 -4.61 -7.33
CA LYS A 96 -7.37 -4.09 -5.97
C LYS A 96 -7.40 -2.57 -5.96
N TYR A 97 -6.51 -1.96 -6.74
CA TYR A 97 -6.46 -0.51 -6.87
C TYR A 97 -7.76 0.04 -7.45
N LYS A 98 -8.30 -0.59 -8.49
CA LYS A 98 -9.54 -0.12 -9.12
C LYS A 98 -10.72 -0.20 -8.16
N ALA A 99 -10.75 -1.20 -7.30
CA ALA A 99 -11.80 -1.29 -6.29
C ALA A 99 -11.75 -0.10 -5.34
N LEU A 100 -10.56 0.31 -4.94
CA LEU A 100 -10.40 1.49 -4.09
C LEU A 100 -10.73 2.78 -4.83
N GLU A 101 -10.31 2.87 -6.09
CA GLU A 101 -10.59 4.05 -6.91
C GLU A 101 -12.09 4.28 -7.07
N ASN A 102 -12.86 3.20 -7.16
CA ASN A 102 -14.32 3.30 -7.32
C ASN A 102 -15.02 3.71 -6.03
N GLU A 103 -14.42 3.44 -4.88
CA GLU A 103 -15.06 3.67 -3.60
C GLU A 103 -14.59 4.95 -2.88
N TYR A 104 -13.38 5.39 -3.16
CA TYR A 104 -12.77 6.52 -2.47
C TYR A 104 -12.48 7.68 -3.41
N ASP A 105 -12.38 8.88 -2.85
CA ASP A 105 -12.11 10.10 -3.62
C ASP A 105 -10.62 10.23 -3.96
N PHE A 106 -9.77 9.68 -3.11
CA PHE A 106 -8.33 9.74 -3.31
C PHE A 106 -7.68 8.46 -2.79
N VAL A 107 -6.71 7.93 -3.52
CA VAL A 107 -5.97 6.74 -3.09
C VAL A 107 -4.50 7.14 -2.92
N LEU A 108 -4.02 7.09 -1.69
CA LEU A 108 -2.61 7.34 -1.41
C LEU A 108 -1.87 6.02 -1.40
N CYS A 109 -0.97 5.85 -2.36
CA CYS A 109 -0.22 4.61 -2.54
C CYS A 109 1.20 4.77 -1.99
N GLN A 110 1.68 3.78 -1.27
CA GLN A 110 3.04 3.78 -0.74
C GLN A 110 3.79 2.54 -1.23
N GLY A 111 4.93 2.75 -1.88
CA GLY A 111 5.76 1.66 -2.33
C GLY A 111 6.44 0.95 -1.16
N THR A 112 6.80 -0.29 -1.38
CA THR A 112 7.49 -1.09 -0.37
C THR A 112 8.95 -1.20 -0.75
N ASP A 113 9.83 -0.99 0.23
CA ASP A 113 11.28 -1.10 0.03
C ASP A 113 11.73 -2.48 0.46
N PHE A 114 12.20 -3.27 -0.49
CA PHE A 114 12.71 -4.63 -0.23
C PHE A 114 14.21 -4.74 -0.32
N ARG A 115 14.92 -3.61 -0.30
CA ARG A 115 16.37 -3.60 -0.49
C ARG A 115 17.09 -4.51 0.49
N ASP A 116 16.70 -4.49 1.75
CA ASP A 116 17.33 -5.32 2.76
C ASP A 116 17.12 -6.80 2.50
N LYS A 117 15.99 -7.16 1.92
CA LYS A 117 15.68 -8.54 1.58
C LYS A 117 16.48 -9.00 0.37
N ASP A 118 16.68 -8.10 -0.57
CA ASP A 118 17.41 -8.42 -1.81
C ASP A 118 18.89 -8.61 -1.56
N THR A 119 19.43 -7.97 -0.55
CA THR A 119 20.85 -8.05 -0.21
C THR A 119 21.18 -9.14 0.79
N ALA A 120 20.18 -9.80 1.31
CA ALA A 120 20.37 -10.83 2.33
C ALA A 120 20.99 -12.12 1.78
#